data_9c7e5b9456a818720b730170835cd204
#
_entry.id   9c7e5b9456a818720b730170835cd204
#
_cell.length_a   1.000
_cell.length_b   1.000
_cell.length_c   1.000
_cell.angle_alpha   90.00
_cell.angle_beta   90.00
_cell.angle_gamma   90.00
#
_symmetry.space_group_name_H-M   'P 1'
#
loop_
_entity.id
_entity.type
_entity.pdbx_description
1 polymer ?
#
loop_
_entity_poly.entity_id
_entity_poly.type
_entity_poly.pdbx_seq_one_letter_code
_entity_poly.pdbx_strand_id
1 'polypeptide(L)'
;MSGVIAVNTKHSGDPRKDNRGYAEPMTREQLDGLLSEPWLKQMVADIRGGNEKQKDFLPYICPHYSAFRNNHRAQADIIPEAFTFITCVDVDDKELVDKAIKRSLELNQDDYSDWKDQVLRIEYSARKKVHIYIRLPKGSTISEAQQAFCAEIEVPYDENCITPERFIYVTGKDEEVYRSPHWLEPLSDEEIAERREAYLQRGLDVDGRKLRGDGIKNADIQSSAILGRGQAAEPSLNHAEPMAEEPTAESLAKFDLCAQEAGLNPNEMDVWGVHNWHTNLMAVLSVGVGKLMPRPQLEAVVAKRAPNYWQTEDCRNLIKYFYDNYNADKGFMNAGLRQINAKAQQHVIADADINDDEIESTQKEPHSMLNSKH
;
A
#
# COMPACT_ATOMS: atom_id res chain seq x y z
N MET A 1 4.17 13.48 21.51
CA MET A 1 5.50 14.14 21.37
C MET A 1 5.77 14.31 19.88
N SER A 2 5.27 15.41 19.32
CA SER A 2 5.53 15.78 17.93
C SER A 2 6.92 16.48 17.83
N GLY A 3 7.54 16.42 16.66
CA GLY A 3 8.86 17.02 16.46
C GLY A 3 10.05 16.18 16.94
N VAL A 4 9.82 14.91 17.26
CA VAL A 4 10.82 13.97 17.78
C VAL A 4 10.74 12.68 16.99
N ILE A 5 11.88 12.00 16.85
CA ILE A 5 11.98 10.69 16.22
C ILE A 5 12.80 9.75 17.10
N ALA A 6 12.49 8.44 17.13
CA ALA A 6 13.30 7.50 17.89
C ALA A 6 14.57 7.13 17.14
N VAL A 7 15.72 7.22 17.82
CA VAL A 7 17.05 7.04 17.24
C VAL A 7 17.90 6.10 18.08
N ASN A 8 18.71 5.27 17.44
CA ASN A 8 19.83 4.58 18.05
C ASN A 8 21.14 5.13 17.46
N THR A 9 21.97 5.78 18.27
CA THR A 9 23.23 6.39 17.82
C THR A 9 24.36 5.38 17.64
N LYS A 10 24.32 4.25 18.35
CA LYS A 10 25.33 3.17 18.39
C LYS A 10 26.79 3.56 18.74
N HIS A 11 27.08 4.86 18.82
CA HIS A 11 28.41 5.39 19.10
C HIS A 11 28.44 6.23 20.38
N SER A 12 27.63 5.88 21.36
CA SER A 12 27.50 6.63 22.61
C SER A 12 28.51 6.23 23.69
N GLY A 13 29.20 5.10 23.52
CA GLY A 13 29.99 4.49 24.59
C GLY A 13 29.16 3.82 25.70
N ASP A 14 27.83 3.88 25.59
CA ASP A 14 26.89 3.20 26.50
C ASP A 14 26.45 1.87 25.86
N PRO A 15 26.82 0.70 26.47
CA PRO A 15 26.45 -0.62 25.92
C PRO A 15 24.94 -0.81 25.70
N ARG A 16 24.08 -0.12 26.43
CA ARG A 16 22.62 -0.17 26.21
C ARG A 16 22.24 0.43 24.88
N LYS A 17 22.90 1.53 24.49
CA LYS A 17 22.68 2.25 23.23
C LYS A 17 23.28 1.51 22.02
N ASP A 18 24.27 0.65 22.25
CA ASP A 18 24.83 -0.21 21.20
C ASP A 18 23.95 -1.42 20.87
N ASN A 19 22.93 -1.69 21.70
CA ASN A 19 21.97 -2.76 21.44
C ASN A 19 21.04 -2.37 20.27
N ARG A 20 20.87 -3.27 19.30
CA ARG A 20 19.94 -3.09 18.16
C ARG A 20 18.49 -2.85 18.57
N GLY A 21 18.11 -3.27 19.76
CA GLY A 21 16.78 -3.02 20.32
C GLY A 21 16.63 -1.65 20.98
N TYR A 22 17.69 -0.85 21.15
CA TYR A 22 17.59 0.44 21.82
C TYR A 22 17.23 1.55 20.83
N ALA A 23 16.26 2.40 21.18
CA ALA A 23 15.95 3.63 20.45
C ALA A 23 15.36 4.67 21.41
N GLU A 24 15.97 5.84 21.47
CA GLU A 24 15.55 6.95 22.33
C GLU A 24 15.04 8.16 21.52
N PRO A 25 14.11 8.93 22.07
CA PRO A 25 13.62 10.16 21.42
C PRO A 25 14.76 11.16 21.16
N MET A 26 14.77 11.74 19.96
CA MET A 26 15.76 12.74 19.55
C MET A 26 15.06 13.86 18.79
N THR A 27 15.39 15.12 19.12
CA THR A 27 14.87 16.27 18.41
C THR A 27 15.55 16.44 17.05
N ARG A 28 15.01 17.31 16.19
CA ARG A 28 15.58 17.65 14.89
C ARG A 28 17.02 18.13 15.02
N GLU A 29 17.30 19.02 15.99
CA GLU A 29 18.63 19.59 16.20
C GLU A 29 19.65 18.53 16.65
N GLN A 30 19.22 17.61 17.52
CA GLN A 30 20.06 16.49 17.97
C GLN A 30 20.37 15.53 16.83
N LEU A 31 19.35 15.22 16.01
CA LEU A 31 19.54 14.39 14.82
C LEU A 31 20.47 15.06 13.80
N ASP A 32 20.31 16.35 13.55
CA ASP A 32 21.19 17.13 12.67
C ASP A 32 22.63 17.16 13.16
N GLY A 33 22.83 17.23 14.48
CA GLY A 33 24.14 17.06 15.10
C GLY A 33 24.76 15.69 14.78
N LEU A 34 23.99 14.61 14.99
CA LEU A 34 24.43 13.23 14.67
C LEU A 34 24.79 13.07 13.18
N LEU A 35 23.93 13.57 12.28
CA LEU A 35 24.16 13.48 10.84
C LEU A 35 25.37 14.28 10.34
N SER A 36 25.85 15.24 11.14
CA SER A 36 27.02 16.07 10.83
C SER A 36 28.32 15.49 11.37
N GLU A 37 28.27 14.38 12.10
CA GLU A 37 29.45 13.77 12.72
C GLU A 37 30.42 13.22 11.66
N PRO A 38 31.72 13.58 11.72
CA PRO A 38 32.71 13.13 10.74
C PRO A 38 32.90 11.61 10.69
N TRP A 39 32.74 10.92 11.82
CA TRP A 39 32.86 9.46 11.87
C TRP A 39 31.76 8.76 11.08
N LEU A 40 30.55 9.33 11.04
CA LEU A 40 29.44 8.76 10.26
C LEU A 40 29.74 8.83 8.75
N LYS A 41 30.27 9.95 8.28
CA LYS A 41 30.75 10.10 6.91
C LYS A 41 31.84 9.10 6.56
N GLN A 42 32.81 8.88 7.47
CA GLN A 42 33.87 7.89 7.28
C GLN A 42 33.32 6.48 7.19
N MET A 43 32.37 6.10 8.07
CA MET A 43 31.74 4.78 8.02
C MET A 43 31.02 4.52 6.70
N VAL A 44 30.28 5.52 6.19
CA VAL A 44 29.60 5.41 4.88
C VAL A 44 30.62 5.23 3.76
N ALA A 45 31.75 5.97 3.80
CA ALA A 45 32.83 5.81 2.83
C ALA A 45 33.46 4.41 2.90
N ASP A 46 33.70 3.88 4.09
CA ASP A 46 34.25 2.54 4.29
C ASP A 46 33.30 1.43 3.77
N ILE A 47 32.00 1.57 4.01
CA ILE A 47 30.97 0.64 3.46
C ILE A 47 31.03 0.63 1.94
N ARG A 48 31.12 1.80 1.32
CA ARG A 48 31.23 1.95 -0.15
C ARG A 48 32.57 1.46 -0.69
N GLY A 49 33.62 1.50 0.14
CA GLY A 49 34.94 0.94 -0.13
C GLY A 49 35.02 -0.57 -0.01
N GLY A 50 33.91 -1.26 0.36
CA GLY A 50 33.82 -2.71 0.45
C GLY A 50 33.75 -3.28 1.86
N ASN A 51 33.81 -2.46 2.91
CA ASN A 51 33.65 -2.91 4.30
C ASN A 51 32.17 -3.00 4.68
N GLU A 52 31.44 -3.90 4.02
CA GLU A 52 29.98 -4.11 4.20
C GLU A 52 29.55 -4.37 5.65
N LYS A 53 30.42 -4.95 6.46
CA LYS A 53 30.13 -5.27 7.87
C LYS A 53 29.90 -4.02 8.71
N GLN A 54 30.46 -2.88 8.32
CA GLN A 54 30.24 -1.63 9.03
C GLN A 54 28.80 -1.12 8.95
N LYS A 55 27.99 -1.56 7.97
CA LYS A 55 26.58 -1.17 7.89
C LYS A 55 25.82 -1.48 9.17
N ASP A 56 26.11 -2.60 9.82
CA ASP A 56 25.44 -3.00 11.07
C ASP A 56 25.74 -2.09 12.26
N PHE A 57 26.76 -1.27 12.15
CA PHE A 57 27.16 -0.31 13.18
C PHE A 57 26.70 1.12 12.91
N LEU A 58 26.04 1.37 11.76
CA LEU A 58 25.43 2.67 11.49
C LEU A 58 24.34 2.99 12.52
N PRO A 59 24.18 4.27 12.90
CA PRO A 59 22.99 4.72 13.59
C PRO A 59 21.75 4.45 12.74
N TYR A 60 20.61 4.40 13.41
CA TYR A 60 19.33 4.26 12.70
C TYR A 60 18.25 5.14 13.34
N ILE A 61 17.23 5.45 12.56
CA ILE A 61 15.99 6.08 13.01
C ILE A 61 14.82 5.13 12.82
N CYS A 62 13.80 5.26 13.67
CA CYS A 62 12.53 4.58 13.54
C CYS A 62 11.52 5.60 13.00
N PRO A 63 11.20 5.61 11.69
CA PRO A 63 10.38 6.66 11.12
C PRO A 63 8.97 6.71 11.73
N HIS A 64 8.41 5.56 12.10
CA HIS A 64 7.01 5.43 12.51
C HIS A 64 6.73 5.93 13.93
N TYR A 65 7.72 5.88 14.83
CA TYR A 65 7.50 6.23 16.24
C TYR A 65 8.61 7.13 16.78
N SER A 66 8.21 8.07 17.61
CA SER A 66 9.13 8.97 18.30
C SER A 66 9.68 8.40 19.61
N ALA A 67 9.03 7.35 20.16
CA ALA A 67 9.44 6.71 21.42
C ALA A 67 8.90 5.27 21.50
N PHE A 68 9.60 4.46 22.29
CA PHE A 68 9.19 3.12 22.70
C PHE A 68 9.25 2.99 24.24
N ARG A 69 8.46 2.09 24.82
CA ARG A 69 8.55 1.81 26.27
C ARG A 69 9.97 1.36 26.62
N ASN A 70 10.51 1.94 27.69
CA ASN A 70 11.88 1.65 28.14
C ASN A 70 12.97 1.84 27.07
N ASN A 71 12.70 2.65 26.06
CA ASN A 71 13.58 2.82 24.89
C ASN A 71 13.90 1.48 24.18
N HIS A 72 13.03 0.49 24.31
CA HIS A 72 13.20 -0.82 23.69
C HIS A 72 12.35 -0.93 22.43
N ARG A 73 13.02 -0.91 21.27
CA ARG A 73 12.41 -0.99 19.94
C ARG A 73 11.91 -2.42 19.67
N ALA A 74 10.70 -2.70 20.08
CA ALA A 74 9.99 -3.94 19.82
C ALA A 74 8.50 -3.67 19.67
N GLN A 75 7.77 -4.51 18.95
CA GLN A 75 6.33 -4.36 18.76
C GLN A 75 5.55 -4.31 20.08
N ALA A 76 5.98 -5.10 21.06
CA ALA A 76 5.36 -5.11 22.39
C ALA A 76 5.52 -3.81 23.18
N ASP A 77 6.55 -3.01 22.84
CA ASP A 77 6.92 -1.79 23.53
C ASP A 77 6.52 -0.52 22.77
N ILE A 78 5.71 -0.65 21.72
CA ILE A 78 5.15 0.48 20.98
C ILE A 78 4.24 1.30 21.90
N ILE A 79 4.38 2.62 21.78
CA ILE A 79 3.50 3.61 22.40
C ILE A 79 2.65 4.20 21.27
N PRO A 80 1.35 3.85 21.14
CA PRO A 80 0.52 4.32 20.01
C PRO A 80 0.47 5.85 19.90
N GLU A 81 0.50 6.55 21.02
CA GLU A 81 0.48 8.00 21.09
C GLU A 81 1.79 8.66 20.61
N ALA A 82 2.86 7.87 20.48
CA ALA A 82 4.15 8.32 19.95
C ALA A 82 4.26 8.14 18.43
N PHE A 83 3.19 7.80 17.74
CA PHE A 83 3.15 7.67 16.29
C PHE A 83 3.45 9.01 15.61
N THR A 84 4.39 9.00 14.66
CA THR A 84 4.90 10.23 14.03
C THR A 84 4.08 10.68 12.83
N PHE A 85 3.24 9.81 12.28
CA PHE A 85 2.60 9.97 10.96
C PHE A 85 3.61 10.13 9.82
N ILE A 86 4.81 9.58 9.99
CA ILE A 86 5.88 9.56 8.98
C ILE A 86 6.19 8.10 8.65
N THR A 87 6.43 7.80 7.39
CA THR A 87 6.98 6.52 6.96
C THR A 87 8.15 6.72 6.01
N CYS A 88 8.91 5.66 5.76
CA CYS A 88 10.04 5.68 4.85
C CYS A 88 9.87 4.61 3.78
N VAL A 89 9.87 5.02 2.53
CA VAL A 89 9.98 4.14 1.36
C VAL A 89 11.46 3.90 1.10
N ASP A 90 11.85 2.63 1.01
CA ASP A 90 13.22 2.17 0.71
C ASP A 90 13.24 1.66 -0.74
N VAL A 91 13.91 2.37 -1.63
CA VAL A 91 14.05 1.99 -3.04
C VAL A 91 15.38 1.29 -3.24
N ASP A 92 15.34 -0.02 -3.28
CA ASP A 92 16.49 -0.91 -3.28
C ASP A 92 17.07 -1.16 -4.69
N ASP A 93 16.31 -0.88 -5.74
CA ASP A 93 16.77 -0.99 -7.13
C ASP A 93 17.56 0.26 -7.55
N LYS A 94 18.85 0.09 -7.83
CA LYS A 94 19.74 1.19 -8.22
C LYS A 94 19.34 1.87 -9.52
N GLU A 95 18.71 1.14 -10.44
CA GLU A 95 18.28 1.69 -11.73
C GLU A 95 17.06 2.62 -11.57
N LEU A 96 16.31 2.46 -10.48
CA LEU A 96 15.12 3.26 -10.18
C LEU A 96 15.40 4.47 -9.28
N VAL A 97 16.60 4.60 -8.71
CA VAL A 97 16.93 5.65 -7.72
C VAL A 97 16.67 7.05 -8.28
N ASP A 98 17.23 7.37 -9.45
CA ASP A 98 17.09 8.71 -10.06
C ASP A 98 15.64 9.00 -10.45
N LYS A 99 14.93 7.99 -10.95
CA LYS A 99 13.49 8.09 -11.26
C LYS A 99 12.69 8.36 -9.99
N ALA A 100 12.93 7.59 -8.93
CA ALA A 100 12.23 7.74 -7.65
C ALA A 100 12.42 9.14 -7.07
N ILE A 101 13.66 9.66 -7.04
CA ILE A 101 13.97 11.01 -6.56
C ILE A 101 13.21 12.05 -7.39
N LYS A 102 13.32 11.99 -8.71
CA LYS A 102 12.71 12.95 -9.62
C LYS A 102 11.18 12.98 -9.45
N ARG A 103 10.54 11.81 -9.52
CA ARG A 103 9.08 11.69 -9.40
C ARG A 103 8.57 12.14 -8.03
N SER A 104 9.30 11.80 -6.95
CA SER A 104 8.94 12.26 -5.60
C SER A 104 8.95 13.78 -5.49
N LEU A 105 9.95 14.44 -6.08
CA LEU A 105 10.02 15.90 -6.06
C LEU A 105 8.96 16.56 -6.95
N GLU A 106 8.64 15.96 -8.11
CA GLU A 106 7.55 16.41 -8.96
C GLU A 106 6.20 16.35 -8.23
N LEU A 107 5.86 15.20 -7.62
CA LEU A 107 4.63 15.03 -6.85
C LEU A 107 4.54 15.99 -5.67
N ASN A 108 5.67 16.24 -5.00
CA ASN A 108 5.74 17.13 -3.85
C ASN A 108 5.49 18.62 -4.20
N GLN A 109 5.69 18.99 -5.45
CA GLN A 109 5.51 20.35 -5.95
C GLN A 109 4.21 20.56 -6.73
N ASP A 110 3.56 19.49 -7.14
CA ASP A 110 2.33 19.53 -7.93
C ASP A 110 1.13 19.88 -7.05
N ASP A 111 0.49 21.01 -7.32
CA ASP A 111 -0.70 21.49 -6.61
C ASP A 111 -1.92 20.56 -6.70
N TYR A 112 -1.93 19.64 -7.65
CA TYR A 112 -3.02 18.67 -7.87
C TYR A 112 -2.67 17.28 -7.32
N SER A 113 -1.47 17.09 -6.79
CA SER A 113 -1.03 15.83 -6.20
C SER A 113 -1.51 15.69 -4.76
N ASP A 114 -1.99 14.50 -4.39
CA ASP A 114 -2.26 14.13 -3.00
C ASP A 114 -0.97 14.11 -2.14
N TRP A 115 0.19 14.17 -2.79
CA TRP A 115 1.52 14.15 -2.17
C TRP A 115 2.18 15.54 -2.11
N LYS A 116 1.45 16.61 -2.47
CA LYS A 116 1.97 17.96 -2.32
C LYS A 116 2.39 18.22 -0.87
N ASP A 117 3.62 18.69 -0.68
CA ASP A 117 4.24 18.99 0.62
C ASP A 117 4.31 17.78 1.58
N GLN A 118 4.07 16.56 1.07
CA GLN A 118 4.12 15.34 1.89
C GLN A 118 5.48 14.63 1.85
N VAL A 119 6.35 14.92 0.87
CA VAL A 119 7.73 14.41 0.87
C VAL A 119 8.54 15.25 1.85
N LEU A 120 9.01 14.62 2.92
CA LEU A 120 9.66 15.30 4.03
C LEU A 120 11.18 15.30 3.94
N ARG A 121 11.77 14.20 3.44
CA ARG A 121 13.22 14.06 3.30
C ARG A 121 13.55 12.97 2.28
N ILE A 122 14.61 13.19 1.52
CA ILE A 122 15.20 12.20 0.62
C ILE A 122 16.69 12.13 0.90
N GLU A 123 17.23 10.92 1.08
CA GLU A 123 18.66 10.71 1.28
C GLU A 123 19.16 9.47 0.55
N TYR A 124 20.42 9.47 0.15
CA TYR A 124 21.08 8.25 -0.30
C TYR A 124 21.40 7.34 0.90
N SER A 125 21.11 6.05 0.75
CA SER A 125 21.56 5.03 1.69
C SER A 125 23.07 4.81 1.62
N ALA A 126 23.63 4.10 2.60
CA ALA A 126 25.05 3.75 2.60
C ALA A 126 25.50 2.99 1.33
N ARG A 127 24.58 2.32 0.63
CA ARG A 127 24.83 1.58 -0.62
C ARG A 127 24.43 2.33 -1.89
N LYS A 128 24.20 3.63 -1.83
CA LYS A 128 23.72 4.46 -2.96
C LYS A 128 22.35 4.06 -3.51
N LYS A 129 21.50 3.51 -2.67
CA LYS A 129 20.07 3.40 -2.86
C LYS A 129 19.40 4.62 -2.25
N VAL A 130 18.06 4.72 -2.24
CA VAL A 130 17.40 5.93 -1.73
C VAL A 130 16.34 5.61 -0.68
N HIS A 131 16.32 6.41 0.37
CA HIS A 131 15.27 6.46 1.38
C HIS A 131 14.44 7.73 1.17
N ILE A 132 13.12 7.59 1.08
CA ILE A 132 12.19 8.69 0.87
C ILE A 132 11.22 8.71 2.05
N TYR A 133 11.32 9.74 2.88
CA TYR A 133 10.44 9.93 4.04
C TYR A 133 9.24 10.75 3.62
N ILE A 134 8.06 10.21 3.86
CA ILE A 134 6.79 10.85 3.52
C ILE A 134 5.89 10.97 4.76
N ARG A 135 5.06 11.99 4.80
CA ARG A 135 3.96 12.09 5.75
C ARG A 135 2.80 11.23 5.26
N LEU A 136 2.19 10.45 6.14
CA LEU A 136 1.05 9.63 5.80
C LEU A 136 -0.16 10.52 5.48
N PRO A 137 -0.90 10.26 4.41
CA PRO A 137 -2.22 10.85 4.22
C PRO A 137 -3.14 10.55 5.42
N LYS A 138 -4.06 11.46 5.73
CA LYS A 138 -4.96 11.35 6.87
C LYS A 138 -5.76 10.05 6.82
N GLY A 139 -5.68 9.25 7.87
CA GLY A 139 -6.35 7.97 7.97
C GLY A 139 -5.71 6.81 7.19
N SER A 140 -4.62 7.03 6.46
CA SER A 140 -3.90 5.96 5.77
C SER A 140 -2.96 5.22 6.72
N THR A 141 -2.98 3.91 6.68
CA THR A 141 -1.99 3.07 7.38
C THR A 141 -0.62 3.19 6.72
N ILE A 142 0.44 2.75 7.40
CA ILE A 142 1.80 2.72 6.85
C ILE A 142 1.83 1.99 5.50
N SER A 143 1.22 0.81 5.44
CA SER A 143 1.17 0.00 4.22
C SER A 143 0.44 0.69 3.07
N GLU A 144 -0.76 1.22 3.34
CA GLU A 144 -1.56 1.93 2.34
C GLU A 144 -0.83 3.15 1.78
N ALA A 145 -0.19 3.93 2.66
CA ALA A 145 0.55 5.12 2.24
C ALA A 145 1.77 4.77 1.37
N GLN A 146 2.55 3.76 1.76
CA GLN A 146 3.71 3.32 0.98
C GLN A 146 3.30 2.73 -0.37
N GLN A 147 2.26 1.89 -0.42
CA GLN A 147 1.75 1.33 -1.68
C GLN A 147 1.28 2.43 -2.63
N ALA A 148 0.48 3.37 -2.13
CA ALA A 148 -0.03 4.48 -2.93
C ALA A 148 1.12 5.36 -3.46
N PHE A 149 2.09 5.69 -2.61
CA PHE A 149 3.22 6.52 -3.01
C PHE A 149 4.13 5.80 -4.01
N CYS A 150 4.46 4.53 -3.77
CA CYS A 150 5.27 3.72 -4.70
C CYS A 150 4.61 3.59 -6.07
N ALA A 151 3.29 3.44 -6.12
CA ALA A 151 2.53 3.42 -7.37
C ALA A 151 2.65 4.74 -8.15
N GLU A 152 2.58 5.89 -7.46
CA GLU A 152 2.69 7.21 -8.09
C GLU A 152 4.10 7.52 -8.61
N ILE A 153 5.15 7.08 -7.90
CA ILE A 153 6.54 7.23 -8.36
C ILE A 153 7.00 6.07 -9.24
N GLU A 154 6.13 5.10 -9.50
CA GLU A 154 6.34 3.93 -10.35
C GLU A 154 7.57 3.09 -9.94
N VAL A 155 7.67 2.78 -8.67
CA VAL A 155 8.70 1.88 -8.11
C VAL A 155 8.07 0.71 -7.39
N PRO A 156 8.75 -0.44 -7.28
CA PRO A 156 8.27 -1.57 -6.49
C PRO A 156 8.12 -1.18 -5.01
N TYR A 157 7.08 -1.68 -4.40
CA TYR A 157 6.82 -1.55 -2.98
C TYR A 157 7.59 -2.62 -2.19
N ASP A 158 8.27 -2.22 -1.10
CA ASP A 158 8.95 -3.15 -0.20
C ASP A 158 8.10 -3.46 1.04
N GLU A 159 7.51 -4.64 1.08
CA GLU A 159 6.67 -5.11 2.18
C GLU A 159 7.41 -5.19 3.52
N ASN A 160 8.75 -5.26 3.52
CA ASN A 160 9.52 -5.30 4.76
C ASN A 160 9.60 -3.93 5.44
N CYS A 161 9.28 -2.83 4.76
CA CYS A 161 9.38 -1.48 5.30
C CYS A 161 8.15 -1.02 6.08
N ILE A 162 7.07 -1.82 6.13
CA ILE A 162 5.80 -1.48 6.79
C ILE A 162 5.70 -1.89 8.25
N THR A 163 6.66 -2.67 8.78
CA THR A 163 6.57 -3.11 10.17
C THR A 163 6.63 -1.91 11.13
N PRO A 164 5.80 -1.89 12.18
CA PRO A 164 5.72 -0.73 13.07
C PRO A 164 7.06 -0.33 13.69
N GLU A 165 7.88 -1.30 14.08
CA GLU A 165 9.20 -1.11 14.66
C GLU A 165 10.33 -0.98 13.62
N ARG A 166 9.99 -0.78 12.34
CA ARG A 166 10.99 -0.63 11.27
C ARG A 166 12.02 0.44 11.64
N PHE A 167 13.28 0.13 11.35
CA PHE A 167 14.35 1.10 11.43
C PHE A 167 15.04 1.28 10.07
N ILE A 168 15.56 2.45 9.86
CA ILE A 168 16.30 2.85 8.66
C ILE A 168 17.68 3.33 9.09
N TYR A 169 18.73 2.74 8.56
CA TYR A 169 20.10 3.22 8.79
C TYR A 169 20.28 4.59 8.19
N VAL A 170 20.76 5.54 8.98
CA VAL A 170 21.03 6.89 8.51
C VAL A 170 22.45 7.02 7.96
N THR A 171 22.61 7.99 7.07
CA THR A 171 23.87 8.39 6.49
C THR A 171 24.19 9.83 6.90
N GLY A 172 25.38 10.34 6.55
CA GLY A 172 25.74 11.70 6.88
C GLY A 172 24.92 12.74 6.11
N LYS A 173 24.95 13.98 6.57
CA LYS A 173 24.26 15.12 5.97
C LYS A 173 24.59 15.33 4.49
N ASP A 174 25.80 14.96 4.07
CA ASP A 174 26.25 15.06 2.67
C ASP A 174 25.48 14.14 1.72
N GLU A 175 24.74 13.16 2.26
CA GLU A 175 23.93 12.22 1.48
C GLU A 175 22.48 12.68 1.33
N GLU A 176 22.12 13.78 1.93
CA GLU A 176 20.78 14.34 1.84
C GLU A 176 20.55 15.01 0.48
N VAL A 177 19.54 14.56 -0.24
CA VAL A 177 19.13 15.06 -1.56
C VAL A 177 18.09 16.17 -1.43
N TYR A 178 17.17 15.98 -0.49
CA TYR A 178 16.08 16.94 -0.24
C TYR A 178 15.67 16.90 1.22
N ARG A 179 15.32 18.07 1.75
CA ARG A 179 14.70 18.24 3.06
C ARG A 179 13.61 19.30 3.01
N SER A 180 12.41 18.91 3.36
CA SER A 180 11.30 19.83 3.57
C SER A 180 11.53 20.68 4.82
N PRO A 181 11.08 21.96 4.85
CA PRO A 181 11.00 22.73 6.09
C PRO A 181 10.15 22.02 7.16
N HIS A 182 9.19 21.21 6.74
CA HIS A 182 8.29 20.44 7.62
C HIS A 182 8.89 19.11 8.14
N TRP A 183 10.17 18.82 7.83
CA TRP A 183 10.86 17.64 8.38
C TRP A 183 10.96 17.75 9.90
N LEU A 184 10.35 16.78 10.61
CA LEU A 184 10.20 16.76 12.07
C LEU A 184 9.56 18.02 12.66
N GLU A 185 8.80 18.78 11.87
CA GLU A 185 7.97 19.86 12.40
C GLU A 185 6.85 19.27 13.26
N PRO A 186 6.63 19.78 14.48
CA PRO A 186 5.51 19.35 15.31
C PRO A 186 4.18 19.60 14.63
N LEU A 187 3.33 18.57 14.58
CA LEU A 187 1.93 18.76 14.20
C LEU A 187 1.17 19.45 15.33
N SER A 188 0.17 20.27 15.01
CA SER A 188 -0.72 20.84 16.02
C SER A 188 -1.52 19.75 16.73
N ASP A 189 -1.99 20.05 17.94
CA ASP A 189 -2.83 19.09 18.70
C ASP A 189 -4.14 18.79 17.96
N GLU A 190 -4.69 19.77 17.25
CA GLU A 190 -5.87 19.62 16.41
C GLU A 190 -5.60 18.66 15.25
N GLU A 191 -4.50 18.84 14.54
CA GLU A 191 -4.14 17.94 13.41
C GLU A 191 -3.87 16.51 13.89
N ILE A 192 -3.20 16.35 15.04
CA ILE A 192 -3.00 15.03 15.66
C ILE A 192 -4.35 14.40 16.01
N ALA A 193 -5.25 15.16 16.63
CA ALA A 193 -6.58 14.66 17.00
C ALA A 193 -7.38 14.23 15.76
N GLU A 194 -7.39 15.03 14.71
CA GLU A 194 -8.07 14.68 13.46
C GLU A 194 -7.51 13.44 12.77
N ARG A 195 -6.18 13.27 12.77
CA ARG A 195 -5.52 12.08 12.20
C ARG A 195 -5.85 10.82 12.99
N ARG A 196 -5.87 10.90 14.32
CA ARG A 196 -6.27 9.80 15.20
C ARG A 196 -7.73 9.44 15.05
N GLU A 197 -8.61 10.43 15.00
CA GLU A 197 -10.04 10.22 14.77
C GLU A 197 -10.30 9.52 13.43
N ALA A 198 -9.57 9.88 12.37
CA ALA A 198 -9.68 9.21 11.08
C ALA A 198 -9.32 7.71 11.15
N TYR A 199 -8.39 7.29 12.01
CA TYR A 199 -8.13 5.88 12.26
C TYR A 199 -9.23 5.21 13.08
N LEU A 200 -9.69 5.86 14.16
CA LEU A 200 -10.76 5.34 15.01
C LEU A 200 -12.06 5.13 14.22
N GLN A 201 -12.40 6.03 13.30
CA GLN A 201 -13.57 5.89 12.41
C GLN A 201 -13.44 4.67 11.46
N ARG A 202 -12.23 4.20 11.20
CA ARG A 202 -11.95 2.99 10.46
C ARG A 202 -11.88 1.74 11.33
N GLY A 203 -12.10 1.85 12.64
CA GLY A 203 -11.97 0.74 13.58
C GLY A 203 -10.52 0.33 13.87
N LEU A 204 -9.57 1.25 13.66
CA LEU A 204 -8.15 1.06 13.95
C LEU A 204 -7.77 1.76 15.26
N ASP A 205 -6.59 1.47 15.78
CA ASP A 205 -6.00 2.19 16.91
C ASP A 205 -5.53 3.59 16.47
N VAL A 206 -5.20 4.46 17.40
CA VAL A 206 -4.78 5.85 17.16
C VAL A 206 -3.53 6.00 16.30
N ASP A 207 -2.80 4.93 16.06
CA ASP A 207 -1.61 4.82 15.20
C ASP A 207 -1.87 4.03 13.90
N GLY A 208 -3.13 3.76 13.56
CA GLY A 208 -3.52 3.05 12.35
C GLY A 208 -3.33 1.54 12.40
N ARG A 209 -2.89 0.97 13.51
CA ARG A 209 -2.84 -0.49 13.70
C ARG A 209 -4.22 -1.04 14.03
N LYS A 210 -4.40 -2.34 13.82
CA LYS A 210 -5.63 -3.02 14.25
C LYS A 210 -5.75 -2.99 15.76
N LEU A 211 -6.94 -2.69 16.26
CA LEU A 211 -7.25 -2.81 17.68
C LEU A 211 -7.01 -4.27 18.11
N ARG A 212 -6.18 -4.47 19.12
CA ARG A 212 -5.97 -5.79 19.71
C ARG A 212 -7.24 -6.17 20.48
N GLY A 213 -8.03 -7.07 19.92
CA GLY A 213 -9.02 -7.81 20.71
C GLY A 213 -8.29 -8.72 21.70
N ASP A 214 -8.83 -8.85 22.91
CA ASP A 214 -8.32 -9.79 23.90
C ASP A 214 -8.22 -11.20 23.29
N GLY A 215 -7.01 -11.64 22.99
CA GLY A 215 -6.71 -12.99 22.48
C GLY A 215 -6.31 -13.13 21.01
N ILE A 216 -6.22 -12.07 20.21
CA ILE A 216 -5.75 -12.16 18.83
C ILE A 216 -4.22 -12.06 18.79
N LYS A 217 -3.57 -13.20 18.61
CA LYS A 217 -2.13 -13.28 18.29
C LYS A 217 -1.86 -12.65 16.93
N ASN A 218 -0.92 -11.72 16.88
CA ASN A 218 -0.13 -11.25 15.72
C ASN A 218 -0.64 -11.66 14.31
N ALA A 219 -1.79 -11.15 13.88
CA ALA A 219 -2.27 -11.39 12.51
C ALA A 219 -1.42 -10.64 11.46
N ASP A 220 -0.76 -9.53 11.84
CA ASP A 220 0.01 -8.71 10.89
C ASP A 220 1.37 -9.31 10.51
N ILE A 221 1.96 -10.18 11.35
CA ILE A 221 3.19 -10.91 10.99
C ILE A 221 2.87 -12.11 10.10
N GLN A 222 1.67 -12.68 10.21
CA GLN A 222 1.28 -13.81 9.36
C GLN A 222 0.92 -13.38 7.94
N SER A 223 0.44 -12.15 7.71
CA SER A 223 0.14 -11.67 6.35
C SER A 223 1.40 -11.54 5.49
N SER A 224 2.48 -10.99 6.02
CA SER A 224 3.75 -10.93 5.27
C SER A 224 4.40 -12.30 5.07
N ALA A 225 4.19 -13.25 6.00
CA ALA A 225 4.69 -14.62 5.87
C ALA A 225 3.86 -15.48 4.90
N ILE A 226 2.56 -15.17 4.75
CA ILE A 226 1.67 -15.85 3.80
C ILE A 226 1.91 -15.36 2.37
N LEU A 227 2.21 -14.07 2.18
CA LEU A 227 2.53 -13.49 0.87
C LEU A 227 3.89 -13.95 0.31
N GLY A 228 4.82 -14.36 1.17
CA GLY A 228 6.20 -14.76 0.78
C GLY A 228 6.41 -16.25 0.49
N ARG A 229 5.42 -17.12 0.64
CA ARG A 229 5.55 -18.56 0.40
C ARG A 229 4.55 -19.11 -0.62
N GLY A 230 4.62 -18.58 -1.84
CA GLY A 230 3.98 -19.20 -2.99
C GLY A 230 4.81 -20.33 -3.56
N GLN A 231 4.93 -21.47 -2.87
CA GLN A 231 5.18 -22.74 -3.57
C GLN A 231 3.84 -23.32 -3.96
N ALA A 232 3.65 -23.50 -5.26
CA ALA A 232 2.47 -24.08 -5.85
C ALA A 232 2.19 -25.48 -5.26
N ALA A 233 1.24 -25.54 -4.32
CA ALA A 233 0.56 -26.78 -4.04
C ALA A 233 -0.49 -26.97 -5.14
N GLU A 234 -0.54 -28.14 -5.76
CA GLU A 234 -1.61 -28.50 -6.69
C GLU A 234 -2.97 -28.30 -6.01
N PRO A 235 -3.94 -27.66 -6.69
CA PRO A 235 -5.22 -27.35 -6.09
C PRO A 235 -5.98 -28.65 -5.82
N SER A 236 -6.30 -28.93 -4.56
CA SER A 236 -7.28 -29.95 -4.22
C SER A 236 -8.65 -29.42 -4.58
N LEU A 237 -9.26 -30.02 -5.59
CA LEU A 237 -10.63 -29.76 -6.03
C LEU A 237 -11.61 -30.22 -4.95
N ASN A 238 -12.10 -29.32 -4.13
CA ASN A 238 -13.21 -29.56 -3.22
C ASN A 238 -14.48 -28.89 -3.75
N HIS A 239 -15.59 -29.60 -3.65
CA HIS A 239 -16.90 -29.28 -4.22
C HIS A 239 -17.34 -27.83 -3.94
N ALA A 240 -17.73 -27.15 -5.03
CA ALA A 240 -18.25 -25.78 -5.00
C ALA A 240 -19.59 -25.74 -4.24
N GLU A 241 -19.73 -24.84 -3.28
CA GLU A 241 -21.04 -24.41 -2.83
C GLU A 241 -21.75 -23.62 -3.96
N PRO A 242 -23.06 -23.73 -4.13
CA PRO A 242 -23.76 -23.05 -5.21
C PRO A 242 -23.62 -21.53 -5.07
N MET A 243 -23.28 -20.87 -6.19
CA MET A 243 -23.28 -19.41 -6.29
C MET A 243 -24.66 -18.87 -5.94
N ALA A 244 -24.73 -17.90 -5.04
CA ALA A 244 -25.98 -17.33 -4.59
C ALA A 244 -26.57 -16.26 -5.54
N GLU A 245 -25.74 -15.66 -6.43
CA GLU A 245 -26.13 -14.56 -7.32
C GLU A 245 -25.41 -14.58 -8.67
N GLU A 246 -26.07 -14.08 -9.72
CA GLU A 246 -25.42 -13.78 -11.01
C GLU A 246 -24.74 -12.39 -10.92
N PRO A 247 -23.54 -12.20 -11.52
CA PRO A 247 -22.89 -10.90 -11.52
C PRO A 247 -23.67 -9.91 -12.41
N THR A 248 -23.90 -8.70 -11.91
CA THR A 248 -24.51 -7.65 -12.69
C THR A 248 -23.55 -7.16 -13.79
N ALA A 249 -24.10 -6.59 -14.88
CA ALA A 249 -23.30 -5.98 -15.95
C ALA A 249 -22.39 -4.87 -15.40
N GLU A 250 -22.89 -4.08 -14.45
CA GLU A 250 -22.13 -3.03 -13.79
C GLU A 250 -20.95 -3.60 -12.96
N SER A 251 -21.17 -4.69 -12.21
CA SER A 251 -20.11 -5.33 -11.43
C SER A 251 -19.03 -5.94 -12.32
N LEU A 252 -19.40 -6.53 -13.44
CA LEU A 252 -18.47 -7.02 -14.45
C LEU A 252 -17.63 -5.88 -15.04
N ALA A 253 -18.25 -4.78 -15.47
CA ALA A 253 -17.54 -3.62 -16.01
C ALA A 253 -16.57 -2.99 -15.00
N LYS A 254 -16.98 -2.87 -13.73
CA LYS A 254 -16.11 -2.37 -12.65
C LYS A 254 -14.88 -3.28 -12.42
N PHE A 255 -15.09 -4.57 -12.42
CA PHE A 255 -14.00 -5.54 -12.27
C PHE A 255 -13.05 -5.48 -13.46
N ASP A 256 -13.57 -5.48 -14.67
CA ASP A 256 -12.78 -5.45 -15.90
C ASP A 256 -11.92 -4.19 -16.00
N LEU A 257 -12.45 -3.03 -15.63
CA LEU A 257 -11.71 -1.78 -15.57
C LEU A 257 -10.62 -1.81 -14.48
N CYS A 258 -10.90 -2.39 -13.31
CA CYS A 258 -9.87 -2.57 -12.29
C CYS A 258 -8.77 -3.57 -12.73
N ALA A 259 -9.13 -4.63 -13.45
CA ALA A 259 -8.14 -5.56 -14.00
C ALA A 259 -7.25 -4.88 -15.05
N GLN A 260 -7.84 -4.07 -15.94
CA GLN A 260 -7.09 -3.28 -16.91
C GLN A 260 -6.16 -2.27 -16.25
N GLU A 261 -6.60 -1.60 -15.20
CA GLU A 261 -5.78 -0.68 -14.40
C GLU A 261 -4.61 -1.40 -13.71
N ALA A 262 -4.83 -2.65 -13.31
CA ALA A 262 -3.78 -3.54 -12.79
C ALA A 262 -2.86 -4.11 -13.89
N GLY A 263 -3.02 -3.72 -15.17
CA GLY A 263 -2.25 -4.24 -16.30
C GLY A 263 -2.63 -5.66 -16.73
N LEU A 264 -3.82 -6.13 -16.38
CA LEU A 264 -4.31 -7.47 -16.65
C LEU A 264 -5.40 -7.46 -17.74
N ASN A 265 -5.48 -8.55 -18.52
CA ASN A 265 -6.60 -8.81 -19.40
C ASN A 265 -7.68 -9.60 -18.63
N PRO A 266 -8.87 -9.01 -18.37
CA PRO A 266 -9.91 -9.68 -17.58
C PRO A 266 -10.43 -10.98 -18.22
N ASN A 267 -10.26 -11.15 -19.53
CA ASN A 267 -10.68 -12.38 -20.24
C ASN A 267 -9.64 -13.51 -20.19
N GLU A 268 -8.43 -13.22 -19.72
CA GLU A 268 -7.32 -14.17 -19.63
C GLU A 268 -6.94 -14.51 -18.18
N MET A 269 -7.71 -14.05 -17.21
CA MET A 269 -7.40 -14.24 -15.79
C MET A 269 -7.38 -15.70 -15.34
N ASP A 270 -8.04 -16.59 -16.08
CA ASP A 270 -8.13 -18.01 -15.76
C ASP A 270 -7.19 -18.90 -16.61
N VAL A 271 -6.31 -18.28 -17.41
CA VAL A 271 -5.38 -19.01 -18.28
C VAL A 271 -4.19 -19.50 -17.46
N TRP A 272 -4.12 -20.81 -17.24
CA TRP A 272 -3.02 -21.46 -16.53
C TRP A 272 -1.69 -21.27 -17.25
N GLY A 273 -0.64 -20.94 -16.49
CA GLY A 273 0.74 -20.83 -17.00
C GLY A 273 1.12 -19.47 -17.59
N VAL A 274 0.16 -18.57 -17.82
CA VAL A 274 0.45 -17.19 -18.26
C VAL A 274 0.65 -16.28 -17.06
N HIS A 275 -0.14 -16.49 -16.00
CA HIS A 275 -0.12 -15.69 -14.78
C HIS A 275 -0.39 -16.53 -13.53
N ASN A 276 0.05 -16.06 -12.39
CA ASN A 276 -0.31 -16.62 -11.09
C ASN A 276 -1.70 -16.10 -10.68
N TRP A 277 -2.68 -16.96 -10.58
CA TRP A 277 -4.07 -16.61 -10.24
C TRP A 277 -4.20 -15.77 -8.97
N HIS A 278 -3.50 -16.18 -7.91
CA HIS A 278 -3.48 -15.46 -6.64
C HIS A 278 -2.95 -14.02 -6.81
N THR A 279 -1.81 -13.87 -7.47
CA THR A 279 -1.17 -12.59 -7.73
C THR A 279 -2.06 -11.69 -8.60
N ASN A 280 -2.73 -12.25 -9.62
CA ASN A 280 -3.61 -11.48 -10.48
C ASN A 280 -4.83 -10.94 -9.73
N LEU A 281 -5.51 -11.80 -8.94
CA LEU A 281 -6.63 -11.33 -8.13
C LEU A 281 -6.20 -10.34 -7.07
N MET A 282 -5.03 -10.54 -6.43
CA MET A 282 -4.44 -9.58 -5.51
C MET A 282 -4.21 -8.21 -6.17
N ALA A 283 -3.71 -8.18 -7.40
CA ALA A 283 -3.51 -6.92 -8.13
C ALA A 283 -4.83 -6.18 -8.35
N VAL A 284 -5.90 -6.88 -8.78
CA VAL A 284 -7.24 -6.28 -8.96
C VAL A 284 -7.82 -5.78 -7.63
N LEU A 285 -7.67 -6.57 -6.55
CA LEU A 285 -8.11 -6.18 -5.22
C LEU A 285 -7.36 -4.93 -4.71
N SER A 286 -6.08 -4.82 -5.03
CA SER A 286 -5.22 -3.68 -4.65
C SER A 286 -5.61 -2.39 -5.36
N VAL A 287 -6.15 -2.44 -6.59
CA VAL A 287 -6.78 -1.27 -7.25
C VAL A 287 -7.97 -0.76 -6.45
N GLY A 288 -8.64 -1.62 -5.69
CA GLY A 288 -9.76 -1.24 -4.82
C GLY A 288 -11.13 -1.67 -5.33
N VAL A 289 -11.22 -2.71 -6.15
CA VAL A 289 -12.48 -3.22 -6.71
C VAL A 289 -13.53 -3.54 -5.64
N GLY A 290 -13.11 -3.96 -4.45
CA GLY A 290 -14.02 -4.19 -3.33
C GLY A 290 -14.76 -2.95 -2.84
N LYS A 291 -14.26 -1.74 -3.09
CA LYS A 291 -14.96 -0.48 -2.80
C LYS A 291 -16.06 -0.14 -3.82
N LEU A 292 -16.01 -0.80 -4.96
CA LEU A 292 -16.92 -0.54 -6.07
C LEU A 292 -18.12 -1.49 -6.09
N MET A 293 -18.05 -2.61 -5.35
CA MET A 293 -19.12 -3.60 -5.29
C MET A 293 -19.12 -4.37 -3.97
N PRO A 294 -20.28 -4.91 -3.52
CA PRO A 294 -20.34 -5.77 -2.34
C PRO A 294 -19.69 -7.12 -2.61
N ARG A 295 -19.26 -7.78 -1.54
CA ARG A 295 -18.57 -9.08 -1.59
C ARG A 295 -19.29 -10.15 -2.45
N PRO A 296 -20.62 -10.39 -2.32
CA PRO A 296 -21.29 -11.39 -3.15
C PRO A 296 -21.18 -11.12 -4.66
N GLN A 297 -21.22 -9.86 -5.06
CA GLN A 297 -21.04 -9.48 -6.46
C GLN A 297 -19.61 -9.69 -6.94
N LEU A 298 -18.59 -9.42 -6.11
CA LEU A 298 -17.20 -9.75 -6.48
C LEU A 298 -16.97 -11.24 -6.60
N GLU A 299 -17.52 -12.03 -5.69
CA GLU A 299 -17.46 -13.50 -5.74
C GLU A 299 -18.08 -14.04 -7.04
N ALA A 300 -19.25 -13.53 -7.42
CA ALA A 300 -19.92 -13.88 -8.67
C ALA A 300 -19.12 -13.47 -9.92
N VAL A 301 -18.52 -12.29 -9.91
CA VAL A 301 -17.66 -11.81 -11.01
C VAL A 301 -16.41 -12.68 -11.14
N VAL A 302 -15.73 -12.98 -10.04
CA VAL A 302 -14.53 -13.83 -10.06
C VAL A 302 -14.88 -15.24 -10.52
N ALA A 303 -16.00 -15.80 -10.08
CA ALA A 303 -16.49 -17.11 -10.56
C ALA A 303 -16.72 -17.12 -12.08
N LYS A 304 -17.10 -15.98 -12.68
CA LYS A 304 -17.29 -15.85 -14.12
C LYS A 304 -15.99 -15.59 -14.88
N ARG A 305 -15.08 -14.77 -14.35
CA ARG A 305 -13.82 -14.36 -15.00
C ARG A 305 -12.68 -15.36 -14.79
N ALA A 306 -12.67 -16.06 -13.66
CA ALA A 306 -11.67 -17.05 -13.28
C ALA A 306 -12.31 -18.29 -12.65
N PRO A 307 -13.12 -19.06 -13.41
CA PRO A 307 -13.90 -20.18 -12.90
C PRO A 307 -13.03 -21.29 -12.27
N ASN A 308 -11.85 -21.58 -12.81
CA ASN A 308 -10.95 -22.58 -12.24
C ASN A 308 -10.34 -22.10 -10.93
N TYR A 309 -9.91 -20.84 -10.85
CA TYR A 309 -9.39 -20.26 -9.61
C TYR A 309 -10.47 -20.12 -8.54
N TRP A 310 -11.70 -19.75 -8.92
CA TRP A 310 -12.83 -19.65 -8.00
C TRP A 310 -13.13 -20.95 -7.25
N GLN A 311 -12.89 -22.10 -7.85
CA GLN A 311 -13.09 -23.41 -7.23
C GLN A 311 -12.09 -23.69 -6.10
N THR A 312 -11.01 -22.95 -6.00
CA THR A 312 -9.99 -23.14 -4.98
C THR A 312 -10.38 -22.46 -3.65
N GLU A 313 -9.97 -23.06 -2.55
CA GLU A 313 -10.13 -22.47 -1.21
C GLU A 313 -9.30 -21.17 -1.08
N ASP A 314 -8.15 -21.12 -1.76
CA ASP A 314 -7.27 -19.95 -1.79
C ASP A 314 -7.99 -18.69 -2.31
N CYS A 315 -8.73 -18.80 -3.42
CA CYS A 315 -9.51 -17.69 -3.98
C CYS A 315 -10.56 -17.17 -3.00
N ARG A 316 -11.35 -18.08 -2.41
CA ARG A 316 -12.41 -17.70 -1.46
C ARG A 316 -11.85 -17.08 -0.19
N ASN A 317 -10.76 -17.64 0.33
CA ASN A 317 -10.08 -17.11 1.50
C ASN A 317 -9.47 -15.74 1.21
N LEU A 318 -8.90 -15.51 0.02
CA LEU A 318 -8.35 -14.22 -0.40
C LEU A 318 -9.44 -13.14 -0.44
N ILE A 319 -10.58 -13.41 -1.11
CA ILE A 319 -11.68 -12.44 -1.18
C ILE A 319 -12.25 -12.17 0.22
N LYS A 320 -12.50 -13.24 0.99
CA LYS A 320 -12.97 -13.11 2.37
C LYS A 320 -12.02 -12.27 3.20
N TYR A 321 -10.73 -12.57 3.15
CA TYR A 321 -9.70 -11.83 3.86
C TYR A 321 -9.72 -10.34 3.52
N PHE A 322 -9.89 -10.00 2.24
CA PHE A 322 -9.91 -8.61 1.78
C PHE A 322 -11.10 -7.84 2.36
N TYR A 323 -12.30 -8.41 2.33
CA TYR A 323 -13.49 -7.75 2.89
C TYR A 323 -13.47 -7.70 4.42
N ASP A 324 -13.03 -8.77 5.07
CA ASP A 324 -13.01 -8.86 6.54
C ASP A 324 -11.93 -7.96 7.16
N ASN A 325 -10.80 -7.75 6.46
CA ASN A 325 -9.64 -7.07 7.02
C ASN A 325 -9.42 -5.65 6.48
N TYR A 326 -9.87 -5.34 5.29
CA TYR A 326 -9.65 -4.02 4.67
C TYR A 326 -10.93 -3.19 4.57
N ASN A 327 -12.07 -3.66 5.12
CA ASN A 327 -13.37 -3.00 4.94
C ASN A 327 -13.56 -2.55 3.49
N ALA A 328 -13.33 -3.49 2.56
CA ALA A 328 -13.20 -3.19 1.15
C ALA A 328 -14.45 -2.50 0.57
N ASP A 329 -15.62 -2.72 1.20
CA ASP A 329 -16.91 -2.10 0.88
C ASP A 329 -17.11 -0.70 1.52
N LYS A 330 -16.19 -0.26 2.42
CA LYS A 330 -16.31 0.99 3.18
C LYS A 330 -15.08 1.86 3.01
N GLY A 331 -15.27 3.16 3.08
CA GLY A 331 -14.19 4.13 3.07
C GLY A 331 -14.08 4.96 1.79
N PHE A 332 -13.06 5.83 1.75
CA PHE A 332 -12.86 6.81 0.71
C PHE A 332 -12.49 6.17 -0.63
N MET A 333 -13.19 6.54 -1.70
CA MET A 333 -12.78 6.25 -3.07
C MET A 333 -11.85 7.37 -3.56
N ASN A 334 -10.64 7.02 -3.95
CA ASN A 334 -9.72 7.96 -4.60
C ASN A 334 -10.24 8.42 -5.98
N ALA A 335 -9.57 9.39 -6.60
CA ALA A 335 -9.99 9.94 -7.89
C ALA A 335 -10.03 8.86 -8.99
N GLY A 336 -9.07 7.94 -9.03
CA GLY A 336 -9.02 6.82 -9.98
C GLY A 336 -10.22 5.89 -9.85
N LEU A 337 -10.56 5.45 -8.62
CA LEU A 337 -11.75 4.62 -8.39
C LEU A 337 -13.06 5.31 -8.74
N ARG A 338 -13.17 6.63 -8.52
CA ARG A 338 -14.33 7.40 -8.96
C ARG A 338 -14.45 7.45 -10.47
N GLN A 339 -13.33 7.58 -11.20
CA GLN A 339 -13.32 7.51 -12.66
C GLN A 339 -13.71 6.12 -13.17
N ILE A 340 -13.20 5.05 -12.57
CA ILE A 340 -13.57 3.68 -12.89
C ILE A 340 -15.06 3.47 -12.69
N ASN A 341 -15.61 3.91 -11.56
CA ASN A 341 -17.03 3.80 -11.26
C ASN A 341 -17.89 4.55 -12.29
N ALA A 342 -17.52 5.77 -12.66
CA ALA A 342 -18.24 6.56 -13.66
C ALA A 342 -18.17 5.93 -15.06
N LYS A 343 -17.02 5.42 -15.48
CA LYS A 343 -16.85 4.71 -16.75
C LYS A 343 -17.68 3.43 -16.81
N ALA A 344 -17.72 2.64 -15.73
CA ALA A 344 -18.52 1.43 -15.67
C ALA A 344 -20.02 1.72 -15.85
N GLN A 345 -20.51 2.79 -15.21
CA GLN A 345 -21.90 3.20 -15.38
C GLN A 345 -22.22 3.65 -16.81
N GLN A 346 -21.31 4.34 -17.49
CA GLN A 346 -21.46 4.74 -18.89
C GLN A 346 -21.49 3.54 -19.83
N HIS A 347 -20.67 2.50 -19.60
CA HIS A 347 -20.72 1.26 -20.40
C HIS A 347 -22.06 0.56 -20.30
N VAL A 348 -22.64 0.47 -19.11
CA VAL A 348 -23.94 -0.19 -18.91
C VAL A 348 -25.06 0.57 -19.63
N ILE A 349 -25.02 1.90 -19.65
CA ILE A 349 -26.03 2.72 -20.37
C ILE A 349 -25.89 2.54 -21.88
N ALA A 350 -24.65 2.55 -22.41
CA ALA A 350 -24.42 2.37 -23.83
C ALA A 350 -24.86 0.99 -24.34
N ASP A 351 -24.60 -0.07 -23.54
CA ASP A 351 -25.05 -1.43 -23.88
C ASP A 351 -26.59 -1.59 -23.81
N ALA A 352 -27.26 -0.86 -22.94
CA ALA A 352 -28.73 -0.84 -22.86
C ALA A 352 -29.33 -0.16 -24.08
N ASP A 353 -28.79 0.97 -24.51
CA ASP A 353 -29.27 1.73 -25.69
C ASP A 353 -29.12 0.92 -27.00
N ILE A 354 -28.04 0.10 -27.12
CA ILE A 354 -27.83 -0.78 -28.28
C ILE A 354 -28.86 -1.91 -28.32
N ASN A 355 -29.19 -2.50 -27.17
CA ASN A 355 -30.18 -3.57 -27.11
C ASN A 355 -31.59 -3.08 -27.42
N ASP A 356 -31.97 -1.84 -27.06
CA ASP A 356 -33.27 -1.25 -27.39
C ASP A 356 -33.39 -0.97 -28.91
N ASP A 357 -32.31 -0.53 -29.56
CA ASP A 357 -32.28 -0.32 -31.02
C ASP A 357 -32.37 -1.64 -31.83
N GLU A 358 -31.80 -2.74 -31.33
CA GLU A 358 -31.92 -4.06 -31.96
C GLU A 358 -33.35 -4.64 -31.81
N ILE A 359 -34.03 -4.38 -30.71
CA ILE A 359 -35.40 -4.82 -30.47
C ILE A 359 -36.38 -4.02 -31.36
N GLU A 360 -36.18 -2.72 -31.56
CA GLU A 360 -37.02 -1.93 -32.49
C GLU A 360 -36.80 -2.32 -33.97
N SER A 361 -35.59 -2.74 -34.33
CA SER A 361 -35.29 -3.19 -35.71
C SER A 361 -35.88 -4.54 -36.08
N THR A 362 -36.08 -5.42 -35.10
CA THR A 362 -36.71 -6.74 -35.32
C THR A 362 -38.24 -6.73 -35.35
N GLN A 363 -38.88 -5.65 -34.92
CA GLN A 363 -40.36 -5.47 -34.97
C GLN A 363 -40.88 -4.81 -36.26
N LYS A 364 -40.02 -4.40 -37.18
CA LYS A 364 -40.38 -3.82 -38.48
C LYS A 364 -40.15 -4.78 -39.66
N GLU A 365 -40.71 -5.98 -39.66
CA GLU A 365 -40.96 -6.68 -40.90
C GLU A 365 -42.40 -6.44 -41.37
N PRO A 366 -42.62 -5.93 -42.60
CA PRO A 366 -43.96 -5.67 -43.08
C PRO A 366 -44.65 -6.90 -43.59
N HIS A 367 -45.81 -7.20 -43.00
CA HIS A 367 -46.87 -7.96 -43.68
C HIS A 367 -47.19 -7.27 -45.00
N SER A 368 -46.74 -7.81 -46.11
CA SER A 368 -47.42 -7.57 -47.39
C SER A 368 -47.13 -8.69 -48.38
N MET A 369 -48.15 -9.27 -48.75
CA MET A 369 -48.64 -9.71 -50.05
C MET A 369 -48.86 -11.20 -50.19
N LEU A 370 -50.08 -11.53 -49.81
CA LEU A 370 -50.82 -12.54 -50.52
C LEU A 370 -51.98 -11.77 -51.20
N ASN A 371 -51.86 -11.54 -52.49
CA ASN A 371 -53.02 -11.51 -53.38
C ASN A 371 -52.60 -11.69 -54.83
N SER A 372 -53.07 -12.73 -55.38
CA SER A 372 -53.97 -12.91 -56.47
C SER A 372 -53.45 -13.37 -57.84
N LYS A 373 -54.04 -14.43 -58.24
CA LYS A 373 -54.73 -14.65 -59.52
C LYS A 373 -53.93 -14.98 -60.79
N HIS A 374 -54.22 -16.03 -61.22
CA HIS A 374 -54.64 -16.79 -62.40
C HIS A 374 -53.68 -17.86 -62.82
#